data_e71179b0ed9164fe17eb2fad37f6a459
#
_entry.id   e71179b0ed9164fe17eb2fad37f6a459
#
_cell.length_a   1.000
_cell.length_b   1.000
_cell.length_c   1.000
_cell.angle_alpha   90.00
_cell.angle_beta   90.00
_cell.angle_gamma   90.00
#
_symmetry.space_group_name_H-M   'P 1'
#
loop_
_entity.id
_entity.type
_entity.pdbx_description
1 polymer ?
#
loop_
_entity_poly.entity_id
_entity_poly.type
_entity_poly.pdbx_seq_one_letter_code
_entity_poly.pdbx_strand_id
1 'polypeptide(L)'
;SNYDIVYHVAGIAHADVGNVSDDVRAKYYAINTELAVETAKKAKADGVNQFVFMSSAIVYGDSAPYGKTKRISANTEPKPANFYGDSKWQADKRVRELADDSFTVTVLRPPMIYGKNSKGNYPMLAKMAKKLPIFPDVQNERSMLYIENLCEFLSQVMIRGEGGIFWPQNAEYTRTSEMVKIIGEVSGHKVRV
;
A
#
# COMPACT_ATOMS: atom_id res chain seq x y z
N SER A 1 24.55 5.85 15.04
CA SER A 1 23.43 6.64 14.53
C SER A 1 22.82 7.50 15.64
N ASN A 2 22.26 8.66 15.28
CA ASN A 2 21.44 9.47 16.18
C ASN A 2 19.95 9.10 16.08
N TYR A 3 19.64 8.06 15.32
CA TYR A 3 18.28 7.59 15.08
C TYR A 3 18.16 6.11 15.43
N ASP A 4 17.11 5.74 16.13
CA ASP A 4 16.82 4.35 16.49
C ASP A 4 16.01 3.65 15.40
N ILE A 5 15.20 4.41 14.66
CA ILE A 5 14.24 3.88 13.68
C ILE A 5 14.33 4.69 12.39
N VAL A 6 14.28 4.01 11.26
CA VAL A 6 14.07 4.61 9.94
C VAL A 6 12.76 4.10 9.35
N TYR A 7 11.84 5.01 9.07
CA TYR A 7 10.62 4.72 8.32
C TYR A 7 10.78 5.16 6.86
N HIS A 8 10.91 4.17 5.97
CA HIS A 8 11.09 4.38 4.55
C HIS A 8 9.74 4.33 3.82
N VAL A 9 9.20 5.50 3.54
CA VAL A 9 7.94 5.70 2.78
C VAL A 9 8.19 6.27 1.39
N ALA A 10 9.43 6.65 1.08
CA ALA A 10 9.79 7.17 -0.24
C ALA A 10 9.49 6.15 -1.34
N GLY A 11 8.88 6.63 -2.41
CA GLY A 11 8.54 5.78 -3.54
C GLY A 11 7.66 6.50 -4.55
N ILE A 12 7.62 5.97 -5.75
CA ILE A 12 6.69 6.42 -6.80
C ILE A 12 5.60 5.38 -7.02
N ALA A 13 4.39 5.87 -7.15
CA ALA A 13 3.17 5.10 -7.35
C ALA A 13 2.27 5.80 -8.39
N HIS A 14 1.17 5.19 -8.75
CA HIS A 14 0.13 5.77 -9.59
C HIS A 14 0.56 6.04 -11.04
N ALA A 15 1.47 5.21 -11.60
CA ALA A 15 1.70 5.24 -13.03
C ALA A 15 0.51 4.65 -13.79
N ASP A 16 0.26 5.21 -14.96
CA ASP A 16 -0.41 4.44 -16.00
C ASP A 16 0.56 3.34 -16.44
N VAL A 17 0.32 2.13 -15.92
CA VAL A 17 1.22 0.98 -16.14
C VAL A 17 1.08 0.37 -17.54
N GLY A 18 0.17 0.88 -18.38
CA GLY A 18 -0.14 0.29 -19.68
C GLY A 18 0.93 0.51 -20.74
N ASN A 19 1.41 1.74 -20.91
CA ASN A 19 2.31 2.11 -22.02
C ASN A 19 3.35 3.14 -21.56
N VAL A 20 4.37 2.68 -20.86
CA VAL A 20 5.46 3.54 -20.35
C VAL A 20 6.78 3.19 -21.02
N SER A 21 7.64 4.18 -21.24
CA SER A 21 8.99 4.00 -21.76
C SER A 21 9.87 3.21 -20.77
N ASP A 22 10.95 2.63 -21.29
CA ASP A 22 11.92 1.90 -20.46
C ASP A 22 12.57 2.82 -19.41
N ASP A 23 12.78 4.09 -19.73
CA ASP A 23 13.29 5.09 -18.77
C ASP A 23 12.36 5.28 -17.57
N VAL A 24 11.05 5.31 -17.81
CA VAL A 24 10.06 5.39 -16.73
C VAL A 24 10.11 4.13 -15.87
N ARG A 25 10.18 2.94 -16.49
CA ARG A 25 10.34 1.68 -15.75
C ARG A 25 11.61 1.67 -14.90
N ALA A 26 12.75 2.03 -15.51
CA ALA A 26 14.04 2.11 -14.81
C ALA A 26 13.96 3.03 -13.60
N LYS A 27 13.27 4.18 -13.72
CA LYS A 27 13.05 5.11 -12.61
C LYS A 27 12.26 4.48 -11.46
N TYR A 28 11.28 3.62 -11.74
CA TYR A 28 10.55 2.89 -10.70
C TYR A 28 11.46 1.94 -9.92
N TYR A 29 12.29 1.17 -10.60
CA TYR A 29 13.26 0.30 -9.93
C TYR A 29 14.32 1.10 -9.16
N ALA A 30 14.84 2.18 -9.73
CA ALA A 30 15.82 3.02 -9.05
C ALA A 30 15.26 3.60 -7.74
N ILE A 31 14.01 4.09 -7.74
CA ILE A 31 13.41 4.75 -6.57
C ILE A 31 12.75 3.74 -5.63
N ASN A 32 11.92 2.83 -6.14
CA ASN A 32 11.18 1.91 -5.28
C ASN A 32 12.04 0.77 -4.75
N THR A 33 13.06 0.34 -5.51
CA THR A 33 13.89 -0.80 -5.16
C THR A 33 15.25 -0.36 -4.65
N GLU A 34 16.08 0.22 -5.51
CA GLU A 34 17.48 0.47 -5.17
C GLU A 34 17.63 1.49 -4.03
N LEU A 35 16.89 2.60 -4.10
CA LEU A 35 16.92 3.59 -3.02
C LEU A 35 16.47 2.99 -1.67
N ALA A 36 15.42 2.15 -1.67
CA ALA A 36 14.95 1.51 -0.44
C ALA A 36 16.00 0.57 0.14
N VAL A 37 16.62 -0.27 -0.69
CA VAL A 37 17.64 -1.23 -0.27
C VAL A 37 18.89 -0.52 0.22
N GLU A 38 19.37 0.50 -0.49
CA GLU A 38 20.56 1.27 -0.09
C GLU A 38 20.30 2.07 1.19
N THR A 39 19.09 2.62 1.36
CA THR A 39 18.70 3.27 2.61
C THR A 39 18.70 2.28 3.77
N ALA A 40 18.18 1.06 3.58
CA ALA A 40 18.17 0.03 4.62
C ALA A 40 19.60 -0.44 4.98
N LYS A 41 20.45 -0.67 3.99
CA LYS A 41 21.86 -1.01 4.21
C LYS A 41 22.59 0.07 5.00
N LYS A 42 22.40 1.34 4.61
CA LYS A 42 23.01 2.47 5.32
C LYS A 42 22.48 2.57 6.75
N ALA A 43 21.17 2.45 6.96
CA ALA A 43 20.56 2.46 8.28
C ALA A 43 21.19 1.38 9.18
N LYS A 44 21.33 0.16 8.67
CA LYS A 44 21.99 -0.96 9.37
C LYS A 44 23.45 -0.64 9.72
N ALA A 45 24.21 -0.16 8.75
CA ALA A 45 25.62 0.19 8.94
C ALA A 45 25.81 1.34 9.96
N ASP A 46 24.87 2.26 10.03
CA ASP A 46 24.87 3.37 10.99
C ASP A 46 24.35 2.96 12.40
N GLY A 47 24.00 1.69 12.62
CA GLY A 47 23.54 1.18 13.91
C GLY A 47 22.10 1.55 14.25
N VAL A 48 21.23 1.72 13.25
CA VAL A 48 19.79 1.85 13.45
C VAL A 48 19.20 0.49 13.87
N ASN A 49 18.33 0.47 14.87
CA ASN A 49 17.76 -0.77 15.42
C ASN A 49 16.61 -1.32 14.58
N GLN A 50 15.78 -0.45 13.97
CA GLN A 50 14.62 -0.85 13.22
C GLN A 50 14.46 -0.10 11.89
N PHE A 51 14.17 -0.85 10.84
CA PHE A 51 13.82 -0.31 9.53
C PHE A 51 12.39 -0.71 9.16
N VAL A 52 11.51 0.28 9.04
CA VAL A 52 10.11 0.08 8.65
C VAL A 52 9.95 0.44 7.18
N PHE A 53 9.61 -0.53 6.35
CA PHE A 53 9.44 -0.37 4.92
C PHE A 53 7.97 -0.34 4.50
N MET A 54 7.56 0.73 3.81
CA MET A 54 6.23 0.83 3.21
C MET A 54 6.20 0.12 1.85
N SER A 55 5.82 -1.17 1.88
CA SER A 55 5.49 -1.96 0.70
C SER A 55 4.02 -1.69 0.27
N SER A 56 3.34 -2.63 -0.33
CA SER A 56 1.93 -2.51 -0.75
C SER A 56 1.33 -3.88 -1.03
N ALA A 57 0.03 -4.04 -0.91
CA ALA A 57 -0.69 -5.22 -1.39
C ALA A 57 -0.60 -5.45 -2.91
N ILE A 58 -0.14 -4.45 -3.67
CA ILE A 58 0.11 -4.58 -5.13
C ILE A 58 1.13 -5.68 -5.47
N VAL A 59 2.00 -6.06 -4.52
CA VAL A 59 2.95 -7.16 -4.68
C VAL A 59 2.27 -8.50 -4.95
N TYR A 60 1.00 -8.62 -4.59
CA TYR A 60 0.20 -9.81 -4.86
C TYR A 60 -0.48 -9.80 -6.25
N GLY A 61 -0.27 -8.75 -7.05
CA GLY A 61 -0.85 -8.60 -8.38
C GLY A 61 -2.27 -8.01 -8.38
N ASP A 62 -2.96 -8.16 -9.50
CA ASP A 62 -4.25 -7.54 -9.73
C ASP A 62 -5.37 -8.08 -8.83
N SER A 63 -6.43 -7.30 -8.70
CA SER A 63 -7.68 -7.73 -8.09
C SER A 63 -8.28 -8.91 -8.85
N ALA A 64 -9.13 -9.69 -8.17
CA ALA A 64 -9.88 -10.76 -8.84
C ALA A 64 -10.72 -10.21 -10.00
N PRO A 65 -10.85 -10.95 -11.10
CA PRO A 65 -11.83 -10.66 -12.13
C PRO A 65 -13.26 -10.62 -11.56
N TYR A 66 -14.16 -9.96 -12.28
CA TYR A 66 -15.58 -9.91 -11.90
C TYR A 66 -16.16 -11.31 -11.64
N GLY A 67 -16.91 -11.47 -10.56
CA GLY A 67 -17.49 -12.74 -10.14
C GLY A 67 -16.51 -13.74 -9.52
N LYS A 68 -15.24 -13.37 -9.32
CA LYS A 68 -14.25 -14.21 -8.63
C LYS A 68 -13.75 -13.52 -7.35
N THR A 69 -13.34 -14.33 -6.38
CA THR A 69 -12.76 -13.84 -5.12
C THR A 69 -11.27 -14.12 -5.11
N LYS A 70 -10.48 -13.14 -4.67
CA LYS A 70 -9.07 -13.28 -4.35
C LYS A 70 -8.87 -12.89 -2.90
N ARG A 71 -8.45 -13.85 -2.10
CA ARG A 71 -8.15 -13.63 -0.68
C ARG A 71 -6.64 -13.72 -0.49
N ILE A 72 -6.06 -12.71 0.15
CA ILE A 72 -4.64 -12.68 0.51
C ILE A 72 -4.52 -13.12 1.96
N SER A 73 -3.62 -14.05 2.23
CA SER A 73 -3.28 -14.55 3.56
C SER A 73 -1.77 -14.51 3.78
N ALA A 74 -1.32 -14.84 4.98
CA ALA A 74 0.12 -14.92 5.30
C ALA A 74 0.88 -15.90 4.39
N ASN A 75 0.21 -16.95 3.90
CA ASN A 75 0.80 -17.96 3.01
C ASN A 75 0.66 -17.63 1.52
N THR A 76 0.05 -16.50 1.17
CA THR A 76 -0.08 -16.11 -0.24
C THR A 76 1.26 -15.60 -0.76
N GLU A 77 1.77 -16.23 -1.79
CA GLU A 77 3.00 -15.79 -2.43
C GLU A 77 2.77 -14.53 -3.28
N PRO A 78 3.66 -13.53 -3.19
CA PRO A 78 3.63 -12.39 -4.07
C PRO A 78 3.81 -12.77 -5.53
N LYS A 79 2.93 -12.21 -6.38
CA LYS A 79 2.97 -12.38 -7.84
C LYS A 79 2.57 -11.06 -8.49
N PRO A 80 3.50 -10.10 -8.60
CA PRO A 80 3.22 -8.80 -9.18
C PRO A 80 2.71 -8.91 -10.62
N ALA A 81 1.73 -8.09 -10.98
CA ALA A 81 1.14 -8.09 -12.33
C ALA A 81 1.81 -7.06 -13.27
N ASN A 82 2.57 -6.13 -12.73
CA ASN A 82 3.19 -5.05 -13.49
C ASN A 82 4.51 -4.59 -12.84
N PHE A 83 5.26 -3.73 -13.54
CA PHE A 83 6.57 -3.25 -13.09
C PHE A 83 6.52 -2.44 -11.77
N TYR A 84 5.42 -1.75 -11.47
CA TYR A 84 5.26 -1.07 -10.19
C TYR A 84 5.17 -2.07 -9.04
N GLY A 85 4.28 -3.05 -9.16
CA GLY A 85 4.18 -4.12 -8.17
C GLY A 85 5.49 -4.89 -8.02
N ASP A 86 6.17 -5.17 -9.14
CA ASP A 86 7.46 -5.87 -9.13
C ASP A 86 8.56 -5.04 -8.47
N SER A 87 8.66 -3.74 -8.76
CA SER A 87 9.66 -2.87 -8.12
C SER A 87 9.48 -2.82 -6.59
N LYS A 88 8.22 -2.79 -6.11
CA LYS A 88 7.92 -2.89 -4.68
C LYS A 88 8.26 -4.26 -4.10
N TRP A 89 7.98 -5.34 -4.84
CA TRP A 89 8.29 -6.70 -4.42
C TRP A 89 9.79 -6.96 -4.33
N GLN A 90 10.58 -6.48 -5.29
CA GLN A 90 12.04 -6.61 -5.25
C GLN A 90 12.64 -5.90 -4.03
N ALA A 91 12.15 -4.69 -3.71
CA ALA A 91 12.54 -3.98 -2.50
C ALA A 91 12.17 -4.76 -1.23
N ASP A 92 10.89 -5.16 -1.11
CA ASP A 92 10.33 -5.91 0.01
C ASP A 92 11.18 -7.16 0.33
N LYS A 93 11.51 -7.95 -0.68
CA LYS A 93 12.34 -9.14 -0.53
C LYS A 93 13.76 -8.80 -0.05
N ARG A 94 14.44 -7.89 -0.76
CA ARG A 94 15.85 -7.56 -0.51
C ARG A 94 16.04 -6.83 0.83
N VAL A 95 15.08 -6.00 1.24
CA VAL A 95 15.12 -5.31 2.54
C VAL A 95 14.96 -6.32 3.69
N ARG A 96 14.07 -7.31 3.56
CA ARG A 96 13.89 -8.37 4.57
C ARG A 96 15.14 -9.25 4.76
N GLU A 97 15.91 -9.48 3.69
CA GLU A 97 17.16 -10.24 3.74
C GLU A 97 18.24 -9.55 4.60
N LEU A 98 18.08 -8.25 4.94
CA LEU A 98 19.00 -7.53 5.80
C LEU A 98 18.74 -7.72 7.31
N ALA A 99 17.59 -8.29 7.67
CA ALA A 99 17.22 -8.51 9.07
C ALA A 99 18.18 -9.50 9.76
N ASP A 100 18.59 -9.16 10.97
CA ASP A 100 19.35 -10.03 11.88
C ASP A 100 19.08 -9.63 13.33
N ASP A 101 19.83 -10.19 14.27
CA ASP A 101 19.68 -9.93 15.70
C ASP A 101 19.91 -8.46 16.10
N SER A 102 20.61 -7.70 15.27
CA SER A 102 20.94 -6.28 15.50
C SER A 102 20.07 -5.30 14.70
N PHE A 103 19.32 -5.78 13.71
CA PHE A 103 18.57 -4.95 12.78
C PHE A 103 17.18 -5.55 12.46
N THR A 104 16.19 -5.01 13.12
CA THR A 104 14.79 -5.40 12.90
C THR A 104 14.26 -4.80 11.61
N VAL A 105 13.67 -5.63 10.76
CA VAL A 105 12.99 -5.18 9.54
C VAL A 105 11.50 -5.44 9.63
N THR A 106 10.74 -4.38 9.46
CA THR A 106 9.27 -4.41 9.42
C THR A 106 8.78 -4.04 8.03
N VAL A 107 7.99 -4.87 7.41
CA VAL A 107 7.41 -4.62 6.09
C VAL A 107 5.91 -4.50 6.18
N LEU A 108 5.36 -3.40 5.69
CA LEU A 108 3.92 -3.16 5.65
C LEU A 108 3.39 -3.33 4.23
N ARG A 109 2.38 -4.17 4.06
CA ARG A 109 1.70 -4.41 2.78
C ARG A 109 0.24 -3.94 2.83
N PRO A 110 -0.01 -2.63 3.01
CA PRO A 110 -1.35 -2.11 3.12
C PRO A 110 -2.12 -2.25 1.80
N PRO A 111 -3.46 -2.36 1.87
CA PRO A 111 -4.35 -2.21 0.73
C PRO A 111 -4.46 -0.74 0.32
N MET A 112 -5.54 -0.36 -0.37
CA MET A 112 -5.80 1.04 -0.71
C MET A 112 -5.95 1.89 0.55
N ILE A 113 -5.03 2.85 0.71
CA ILE A 113 -5.08 3.84 1.80
C ILE A 113 -5.97 4.99 1.36
N TYR A 114 -6.86 5.44 2.25
CA TYR A 114 -7.75 6.57 2.01
C TYR A 114 -7.76 7.57 3.19
N GLY A 115 -8.17 8.79 2.91
CA GLY A 115 -8.24 9.87 3.87
C GLY A 115 -8.18 11.23 3.21
N LYS A 116 -8.06 12.29 4.00
CA LYS A 116 -7.92 13.66 3.49
C LYS A 116 -6.66 13.76 2.60
N ASN A 117 -6.81 14.34 1.42
CA ASN A 117 -5.72 14.51 0.43
C ASN A 117 -5.10 13.21 -0.10
N SER A 118 -5.76 12.05 0.06
CA SER A 118 -5.27 10.79 -0.52
C SER A 118 -5.15 10.89 -2.04
N LYS A 119 -4.17 10.18 -2.60
CA LYS A 119 -3.97 10.04 -4.05
C LYS A 119 -4.54 8.71 -4.53
N GLY A 120 -4.56 8.50 -5.84
CA GLY A 120 -5.01 7.24 -6.45
C GLY A 120 -6.50 7.19 -6.72
N ASN A 121 -7.11 6.01 -6.58
CA ASN A 121 -8.49 5.77 -7.03
C ASN A 121 -9.56 6.41 -6.13
N TYR A 122 -9.27 6.65 -4.86
CA TYR A 122 -10.26 7.23 -3.93
C TYR A 122 -10.76 8.61 -4.36
N PRO A 123 -9.91 9.58 -4.75
CA PRO A 123 -10.37 10.89 -5.26
C PRO A 123 -11.26 10.78 -6.49
N MET A 124 -10.99 9.82 -7.39
CA MET A 124 -11.82 9.60 -8.57
C MET A 124 -13.21 9.08 -8.15
N LEU A 125 -13.28 8.12 -7.25
CA LEU A 125 -14.56 7.63 -6.70
C LEU A 125 -15.33 8.74 -5.99
N ALA A 126 -14.64 9.57 -5.20
CA ALA A 126 -15.24 10.71 -4.53
C ALA A 126 -15.80 11.75 -5.53
N LYS A 127 -15.10 12.00 -6.64
CA LYS A 127 -15.59 12.88 -7.71
C LYS A 127 -16.84 12.29 -8.41
N MET A 128 -16.83 10.99 -8.66
CA MET A 128 -18.00 10.28 -9.24
C MET A 128 -19.21 10.34 -8.29
N ALA A 129 -19.01 10.06 -7.01
CA ALA A 129 -20.06 10.10 -6.00
C ALA A 129 -20.75 11.48 -5.88
N LYS A 130 -20.00 12.56 -6.11
CA LYS A 130 -20.55 13.94 -6.08
C LYS A 130 -21.26 14.36 -7.35
N LYS A 131 -21.14 13.63 -8.45
CA LYS A 131 -21.64 14.03 -9.78
C LYS A 131 -22.67 13.08 -10.35
N LEU A 132 -22.55 11.79 -10.09
CA LEU A 132 -23.41 10.78 -10.70
C LEU A 132 -24.68 10.59 -9.89
N PRO A 133 -25.88 10.65 -10.53
CA PRO A 133 -27.13 10.37 -9.85
C PRO A 133 -27.34 8.86 -9.62
N ILE A 134 -26.66 8.02 -10.42
CA ILE A 134 -26.77 6.56 -10.38
C ILE A 134 -25.36 5.97 -10.48
N PHE A 135 -25.08 4.93 -9.69
CA PHE A 135 -23.87 4.13 -9.76
C PHE A 135 -24.21 2.63 -9.79
N PRO A 136 -23.54 1.81 -10.59
CA PRO A 136 -23.85 0.37 -10.65
C PRO A 136 -23.59 -0.32 -9.31
N ASP A 137 -24.45 -1.24 -8.92
CA ASP A 137 -24.25 -2.09 -7.76
C ASP A 137 -23.14 -3.11 -8.06
N VAL A 138 -21.92 -2.78 -7.62
CA VAL A 138 -20.75 -3.63 -7.81
C VAL A 138 -20.61 -4.58 -6.63
N GLN A 139 -20.88 -5.85 -6.88
CA GLN A 139 -20.73 -6.92 -5.88
C GLN A 139 -19.24 -7.29 -5.70
N ASN A 140 -18.51 -6.42 -5.03
CA ASN A 140 -17.10 -6.66 -4.66
C ASN A 140 -16.87 -6.38 -3.17
N GLU A 141 -15.86 -7.01 -2.61
CA GLU A 141 -15.35 -6.73 -1.27
C GLU A 141 -13.91 -6.27 -1.39
N ARG A 142 -13.59 -5.15 -0.77
CA ARG A 142 -12.25 -4.57 -0.79
C ARG A 142 -11.75 -4.31 0.62
N SER A 143 -10.53 -4.76 0.88
CA SER A 143 -9.78 -4.25 2.02
C SER A 143 -9.40 -2.80 1.75
N MET A 144 -9.54 -1.97 2.77
CA MET A 144 -9.11 -0.58 2.76
C MET A 144 -8.46 -0.23 4.09
N LEU A 145 -7.69 0.84 4.11
CA LEU A 145 -7.05 1.33 5.33
C LEU A 145 -7.20 2.84 5.46
N TYR A 146 -7.82 3.29 6.54
CA TYR A 146 -7.90 4.71 6.85
C TYR A 146 -6.53 5.23 7.29
N ILE A 147 -6.15 6.42 6.84
CA ILE A 147 -4.79 6.95 7.06
C ILE A 147 -4.44 7.09 8.55
N GLU A 148 -5.40 7.48 9.40
CA GLU A 148 -5.14 7.61 10.83
C GLU A 148 -4.96 6.25 11.50
N ASN A 149 -5.68 5.21 11.06
CA ASN A 149 -5.48 3.84 11.52
C ASN A 149 -4.08 3.32 11.12
N LEU A 150 -3.59 3.70 9.92
CA LEU A 150 -2.22 3.39 9.52
C LEU A 150 -1.20 4.10 10.41
N CYS A 151 -1.41 5.38 10.73
CA CYS A 151 -0.52 6.14 11.59
C CYS A 151 -0.46 5.54 13.00
N GLU A 152 -1.60 5.17 13.57
CA GLU A 152 -1.66 4.49 14.86
C GLU A 152 -0.95 3.13 14.82
N PHE A 153 -1.21 2.33 13.80
CA PHE A 153 -0.55 1.04 13.61
C PHE A 153 0.97 1.20 13.51
N LEU A 154 1.45 2.15 12.71
CA LEU A 154 2.87 2.48 12.59
C LEU A 154 3.49 2.85 13.93
N SER A 155 2.82 3.71 14.70
CA SER A 155 3.27 4.11 16.03
C SER A 155 3.46 2.89 16.93
N GLN A 156 2.48 2.00 16.98
CA GLN A 156 2.54 0.78 17.80
C GLN A 156 3.65 -0.18 17.38
N VAL A 157 3.82 -0.40 16.08
CA VAL A 157 4.88 -1.27 15.55
C VAL A 157 6.27 -0.72 15.87
N MET A 158 6.45 0.60 15.73
CA MET A 158 7.73 1.25 16.05
C MET A 158 8.03 1.22 17.54
N ILE A 159 7.05 1.50 18.41
CA ILE A 159 7.23 1.48 19.88
C ILE A 159 7.58 0.07 20.36
N ARG A 160 6.98 -0.96 19.76
CA ARG A 160 7.22 -2.36 20.14
C ARG A 160 8.47 -2.97 19.52
N GLY A 161 9.05 -2.33 18.50
CA GLY A 161 10.19 -2.88 17.76
C GLY A 161 9.86 -4.17 17.02
N GLU A 162 8.60 -4.38 16.61
CA GLU A 162 8.15 -5.63 16.01
C GLU A 162 8.64 -5.76 14.56
N GLY A 163 9.29 -6.87 14.24
CA GLY A 163 9.73 -7.22 12.88
C GLY A 163 8.77 -8.15 12.15
N GLY A 164 9.00 -8.31 10.85
CA GLY A 164 8.22 -9.21 10.02
C GLY A 164 7.31 -8.51 9.02
N ILE A 165 6.32 -9.23 8.51
CA ILE A 165 5.40 -8.72 7.48
C ILE A 165 4.02 -8.50 8.09
N PHE A 166 3.45 -7.32 7.85
CA PHE A 166 2.13 -6.95 8.33
C PHE A 166 1.21 -6.51 7.19
N TRP A 167 -0.08 -6.80 7.32
CA TRP A 167 -1.13 -6.44 6.39
C TRP A 167 -2.17 -5.56 7.09
N PRO A 168 -1.81 -4.31 7.45
CA PRO A 168 -2.73 -3.43 8.14
C PRO A 168 -3.94 -3.11 7.25
N GLN A 169 -5.13 -3.27 7.80
CA GLN A 169 -6.40 -2.95 7.12
C GLN A 169 -7.46 -2.58 8.15
N ASN A 170 -8.55 -1.94 7.72
CA ASN A 170 -9.71 -1.77 8.56
C ASN A 170 -10.36 -3.13 8.87
N ALA A 171 -11.10 -3.20 9.97
CA ALA A 171 -11.77 -4.43 10.40
C ALA A 171 -12.80 -4.94 9.37
N GLU A 172 -13.46 -4.02 8.67
CA GLU A 172 -14.53 -4.33 7.74
C GLU A 172 -14.07 -4.16 6.28
N TYR A 173 -14.60 -5.02 5.41
CA TYR A 173 -14.49 -4.86 3.97
C TYR A 173 -15.55 -3.89 3.47
N THR A 174 -15.27 -3.20 2.37
CA THR A 174 -16.16 -2.21 1.79
C THR A 174 -16.47 -2.55 0.32
N ARG A 175 -17.72 -2.42 -0.07
CA ARG A 175 -18.11 -2.47 -1.49
C ARG A 175 -17.86 -1.12 -2.16
N THR A 176 -17.45 -1.14 -3.43
CA THR A 176 -17.22 0.12 -4.17
C THR A 176 -18.51 0.93 -4.29
N SER A 177 -19.64 0.28 -4.55
CA SER A 177 -20.96 0.90 -4.64
C SER A 177 -21.41 1.54 -3.31
N GLU A 178 -21.21 0.84 -2.20
CA GLU A 178 -21.50 1.36 -0.86
C GLU A 178 -20.63 2.59 -0.53
N MET A 179 -19.34 2.54 -0.83
CA MET A 179 -18.45 3.66 -0.64
C MET A 179 -18.89 4.89 -1.44
N VAL A 180 -19.27 4.71 -2.72
CA VAL A 180 -19.78 5.80 -3.55
C VAL A 180 -21.08 6.38 -2.98
N LYS A 181 -21.98 5.55 -2.48
CA LYS A 181 -23.22 5.97 -1.82
C LYS A 181 -22.92 6.81 -0.57
N ILE A 182 -22.08 6.31 0.33
CA ILE A 182 -21.70 7.00 1.58
C ILE A 182 -21.03 8.35 1.28
N ILE A 183 -20.07 8.39 0.33
CA ILE A 183 -19.39 9.64 -0.06
C ILE A 183 -20.41 10.64 -0.63
N GLY A 184 -21.36 10.17 -1.44
CA GLY A 184 -22.45 11.01 -1.95
C GLY A 184 -23.26 11.62 -0.82
N GLU A 185 -23.79 10.79 0.09
CA GLU A 185 -24.60 11.21 1.22
C GLU A 185 -23.90 12.26 2.11
N VAL A 186 -22.64 12.00 2.50
CA VAL A 186 -21.82 12.94 3.30
C VAL A 186 -21.54 14.24 2.55
N SER A 187 -21.55 14.21 1.21
CA SER A 187 -21.34 15.38 0.35
C SER A 187 -22.65 16.10 0.00
N GLY A 188 -23.79 15.69 0.55
CA GLY A 188 -25.09 16.27 0.25
C GLY A 188 -25.66 15.87 -1.12
N HIS A 189 -25.13 14.82 -1.75
CA HIS A 189 -25.56 14.32 -3.06
C HIS A 189 -26.08 12.89 -2.95
N LYS A 190 -27.32 12.66 -3.37
CA LYS A 190 -27.95 11.32 -3.31
C LYS A 190 -27.57 10.51 -4.56
N VAL A 191 -26.81 9.44 -4.37
CA VAL A 191 -26.51 8.46 -5.41
C VAL A 191 -27.40 7.24 -5.22
N ARG A 192 -28.09 6.82 -6.28
CA ARG A 192 -28.79 5.53 -6.32
C ARG A 192 -27.81 4.44 -6.75
N VAL A 193 -27.81 3.33 -6.04
CA VAL A 193 -27.03 2.13 -6.35
C VAL A 193 -27.98 1.04 -6.78
#